data_df4a95656433017186c840772e3c2f08
#
_entry.id   df4a95656433017186c840772e3c2f08
#
_cell.length_a   1.000
_cell.length_b   1.000
_cell.length_c   1.000
_cell.angle_alpha   90.00
_cell.angle_beta   90.00
_cell.angle_gamma   90.00
#
_symmetry.space_group_name_H-M   'P 1'
#
loop_
_entity.id
_entity.type
_entity.pdbx_description
1 polymer ?
#
loop_
_entity_poly.entity_id
_entity_poly.type
_entity_poly.pdbx_seq_one_letter_code
_entity_poly.pdbx_strand_id
1 'polypeptide(L)'
;MNWLTRLIPSIGKEGDGAKTKKSKVPDGLWNNCPACEAILYQPELEKSLFVCPKCDHHLRVGAKTRLAIFLDNGDFEEFGSKLKAKNILNFKDTKTYEQRIKDAVSATGENEAIVTASGKLRGIDIIVAAFEFRFLGGSMGGVVGTKFVLAVERAISEHKPFVCFSTSGGARMQESMISLMQMAKTAAALEKLKEAKLPYISIMIDPIYGGVSASLAMLGDINIAEPGALVGFAGRRVIEQTVRVDLPDNFQKSEFLLEHGAIDMIVPRAQLRSTVARLISKLYKNS
;
A
#
# COMPACT_ATOMS: atom_id res chain seq x y z
N MET A 1 -53.95 -10.65 -30.34
CA MET A 1 -53.84 -11.89 -29.54
C MET A 1 -52.37 -12.29 -29.52
N ASN A 2 -51.75 -12.21 -28.38
CA ASN A 2 -50.31 -12.30 -28.25
C ASN A 2 -49.95 -13.79 -27.91
N TRP A 3 -49.36 -14.49 -28.86
CA TRP A 3 -49.01 -15.91 -28.77
C TRP A 3 -47.84 -16.22 -27.78
N LEU A 4 -47.13 -15.19 -27.33
CA LEU A 4 -45.96 -15.24 -26.43
C LEU A 4 -46.33 -15.57 -24.96
N THR A 5 -47.60 -15.51 -24.57
CA THR A 5 -48.05 -15.74 -23.18
C THR A 5 -48.29 -17.22 -22.87
N ARG A 6 -48.09 -18.16 -23.82
CA ARG A 6 -48.35 -19.59 -23.63
C ARG A 6 -47.11 -20.45 -23.36
N LEU A 7 -45.91 -19.87 -23.25
CA LEU A 7 -44.67 -20.63 -23.09
C LEU A 7 -43.93 -20.40 -21.76
N ILE A 8 -44.56 -19.72 -20.79
CA ILE A 8 -43.97 -19.59 -19.46
C ILE A 8 -44.71 -20.56 -18.53
N PRO A 9 -44.08 -21.66 -18.05
CA PRO A 9 -44.64 -22.47 -16.97
C PRO A 9 -44.78 -21.60 -15.72
N SER A 10 -46.00 -21.54 -15.17
CA SER A 10 -46.22 -20.94 -13.84
C SER A 10 -45.48 -21.78 -12.82
N ILE A 11 -44.36 -21.22 -12.30
CA ILE A 11 -43.72 -21.75 -11.09
C ILE A 11 -44.64 -21.44 -9.92
N GLY A 12 -45.26 -22.50 -9.38
CA GLY A 12 -46.16 -22.43 -8.25
C GLY A 12 -45.53 -21.77 -7.03
N LYS A 13 -46.34 -20.96 -6.39
CA LYS A 13 -46.14 -20.63 -4.98
C LYS A 13 -46.46 -21.86 -4.16
N GLU A 14 -45.51 -22.19 -3.28
CA GLU A 14 -45.70 -22.76 -1.97
C GLU A 14 -44.53 -23.68 -1.62
N GLY A 15 -43.95 -23.40 -0.48
CA GLY A 15 -42.94 -24.29 0.12
C GLY A 15 -42.05 -23.53 1.09
N ASP A 16 -42.55 -23.35 2.27
CA ASP A 16 -41.86 -23.33 3.57
C ASP A 16 -40.37 -22.90 3.64
N GLY A 17 -40.17 -21.91 4.48
CA GLY A 17 -38.93 -21.45 5.06
C GLY A 17 -37.85 -22.51 5.31
N ALA A 18 -37.06 -22.78 4.32
CA ALA A 18 -35.74 -23.31 4.56
C ALA A 18 -34.91 -22.19 5.17
N LYS A 19 -34.87 -22.12 6.49
CA LYS A 19 -33.86 -21.38 7.25
C LYS A 19 -32.50 -21.85 6.71
N THR A 20 -31.88 -21.04 5.86
CA THR A 20 -30.47 -21.23 5.49
C THR A 20 -29.71 -21.25 6.81
N LYS A 21 -29.25 -22.42 7.21
CA LYS A 21 -28.33 -22.57 8.34
C LYS A 21 -27.15 -21.66 8.03
N LYS A 22 -27.03 -20.52 8.72
CA LYS A 22 -25.82 -19.72 8.70
C LYS A 22 -24.67 -20.69 8.97
N SER A 23 -23.74 -20.78 8.04
CA SER A 23 -22.56 -21.60 8.19
C SER A 23 -21.92 -21.20 9.52
N LYS A 24 -21.56 -22.17 10.37
CA LYS A 24 -20.87 -21.95 11.64
C LYS A 24 -19.41 -21.52 11.46
N VAL A 25 -18.98 -21.30 10.23
CA VAL A 25 -17.63 -20.86 9.90
C VAL A 25 -17.59 -19.34 10.06
N PRO A 26 -16.77 -18.79 10.95
CA PRO A 26 -16.60 -17.35 11.08
C PRO A 26 -16.20 -16.73 9.74
N ASP A 27 -16.81 -15.58 9.41
CA ASP A 27 -16.45 -14.83 8.21
C ASP A 27 -14.97 -14.42 8.28
N GLY A 28 -14.23 -14.56 7.17
CA GLY A 28 -12.83 -14.15 7.07
C GLY A 28 -11.79 -15.25 7.36
N LEU A 29 -12.20 -16.49 7.68
CA LEU A 29 -11.25 -17.61 7.86
C LEU A 29 -10.64 -18.12 6.56
N TRP A 30 -11.30 -17.88 5.43
CA TRP A 30 -10.87 -18.34 4.12
C TRP A 30 -10.74 -17.17 3.15
N ASN A 31 -9.64 -17.15 2.43
CA ASN A 31 -9.35 -16.14 1.41
C ASN A 31 -9.02 -16.86 0.10
N ASN A 32 -9.29 -16.21 -1.03
CA ASN A 32 -8.88 -16.69 -2.33
C ASN A 32 -7.61 -15.94 -2.77
N CYS A 33 -6.65 -16.68 -3.29
CA CYS A 33 -5.49 -16.05 -3.92
C CYS A 33 -5.92 -15.38 -5.24
N PRO A 34 -5.67 -14.08 -5.44
CA PRO A 34 -6.08 -13.40 -6.68
C PRO A 34 -5.27 -13.83 -7.91
N ALA A 35 -4.14 -14.52 -7.74
CA ALA A 35 -3.28 -14.95 -8.83
C ALA A 35 -3.52 -16.40 -9.29
N CYS A 36 -3.77 -17.32 -8.36
CA CYS A 36 -3.96 -18.76 -8.69
C CYS A 36 -5.28 -19.33 -8.20
N GLU A 37 -6.18 -18.50 -7.67
CA GLU A 37 -7.53 -18.84 -7.17
C GLU A 37 -7.57 -19.91 -6.06
N ALA A 38 -6.42 -20.30 -5.53
CA ALA A 38 -6.34 -21.24 -4.43
C ALA A 38 -7.05 -20.70 -3.18
N ILE A 39 -7.81 -21.55 -2.51
CA ILE A 39 -8.45 -21.26 -1.23
C ILE A 39 -7.37 -21.33 -0.14
N LEU A 40 -7.22 -20.25 0.61
CA LEU A 40 -6.17 -20.05 1.59
C LEU A 40 -6.78 -19.88 2.99
N TYR A 41 -6.24 -20.60 3.97
CA TYR A 41 -6.66 -20.50 5.35
C TYR A 41 -5.95 -19.34 6.04
N GLN A 42 -6.69 -18.43 6.68
CA GLN A 42 -6.15 -17.20 7.25
C GLN A 42 -4.96 -17.42 8.21
N PRO A 43 -4.99 -18.37 9.17
CA PRO A 43 -3.84 -18.62 10.04
C PRO A 43 -2.59 -19.15 9.32
N GLU A 44 -2.75 -19.83 8.18
CA GLU A 44 -1.62 -20.25 7.34
C GLU A 44 -1.04 -19.07 6.56
N LEU A 45 -1.92 -18.19 6.07
CA LEU A 45 -1.48 -16.93 5.44
C LEU A 45 -0.69 -16.05 6.39
N GLU A 46 -1.10 -15.94 7.64
CA GLU A 46 -0.36 -15.18 8.65
C GLU A 46 1.03 -15.78 8.90
N LYS A 47 1.14 -17.11 9.01
CA LYS A 47 2.43 -17.81 9.13
C LYS A 47 3.33 -17.62 7.90
N SER A 48 2.74 -17.59 6.71
CA SER A 48 3.46 -17.31 5.46
C SER A 48 3.64 -15.83 5.19
N LEU A 49 3.38 -14.95 6.16
CA LEU A 49 3.44 -13.49 6.03
C LEU A 49 2.58 -12.97 4.89
N PHE A 50 1.40 -13.55 4.68
CA PHE A 50 0.47 -13.23 3.59
C PHE A 50 1.07 -13.41 2.19
N VAL A 51 1.95 -14.39 2.02
CA VAL A 51 2.42 -14.88 0.72
C VAL A 51 1.70 -16.18 0.43
N CYS A 52 1.16 -16.32 -0.77
CA CYS A 52 0.44 -17.53 -1.18
C CYS A 52 1.37 -18.75 -1.19
N PRO A 53 1.12 -19.81 -0.44
CA PRO A 53 2.00 -20.99 -0.42
C PRO A 53 1.92 -21.85 -1.69
N LYS A 54 1.03 -21.51 -2.65
CA LYS A 54 0.84 -22.23 -3.91
C LYS A 54 1.54 -21.59 -5.10
N CYS A 55 1.61 -20.25 -5.14
CA CYS A 55 2.16 -19.51 -6.29
C CYS A 55 3.05 -18.34 -5.91
N ASP A 56 3.42 -18.21 -4.64
CA ASP A 56 4.28 -17.16 -4.10
C ASP A 56 3.77 -15.72 -4.33
N HIS A 57 2.49 -15.57 -4.72
CA HIS A 57 1.90 -14.26 -4.85
C HIS A 57 1.83 -13.54 -3.49
N HIS A 58 2.34 -12.31 -3.45
CA HIS A 58 2.34 -11.45 -2.27
C HIS A 58 0.97 -10.76 -2.12
N LEU A 59 0.12 -11.27 -1.22
CA LEU A 59 -1.18 -10.67 -0.98
C LEU A 59 -1.02 -9.29 -0.31
N ARG A 60 -2.00 -8.42 -0.55
CA ARG A 60 -2.05 -7.09 0.10
C ARG A 60 -2.33 -7.24 1.58
N VAL A 61 -1.60 -6.47 2.39
CA VAL A 61 -1.78 -6.38 3.85
C VAL A 61 -1.93 -4.92 4.25
N GLY A 62 -2.69 -4.66 5.32
CA GLY A 62 -2.85 -3.32 5.85
C GLY A 62 -1.56 -2.75 6.44
N ALA A 63 -1.50 -1.43 6.57
CA ALA A 63 -0.31 -0.72 7.04
C ALA A 63 0.18 -1.22 8.41
N LYS A 64 -0.70 -1.32 9.40
CA LYS A 64 -0.32 -1.80 10.75
C LYS A 64 0.14 -3.25 10.75
N THR A 65 -0.53 -4.12 9.98
CA THR A 65 -0.08 -5.52 9.80
C THR A 65 1.31 -5.56 9.17
N ARG A 66 1.59 -4.70 8.18
CA ARG A 66 2.91 -4.57 7.55
C ARG A 66 3.98 -4.18 8.57
N LEU A 67 3.70 -3.20 9.42
CA LEU A 67 4.60 -2.77 10.48
C LEU A 67 4.84 -3.89 11.50
N ALA A 68 3.79 -4.58 11.93
CA ALA A 68 3.89 -5.69 12.88
C ALA A 68 4.71 -6.87 12.33
N ILE A 69 4.60 -7.18 11.04
CA ILE A 69 5.43 -8.21 10.38
C ILE A 69 6.89 -7.78 10.30
N PHE A 70 7.14 -6.48 10.08
CA PHE A 70 8.47 -5.97 9.79
C PHE A 70 9.29 -5.67 11.04
N LEU A 71 8.68 -5.15 12.09
CA LEU A 71 9.35 -4.72 13.32
C LEU A 71 9.50 -5.87 14.32
N ASP A 72 10.41 -5.70 15.27
CA ASP A 72 10.69 -6.70 16.29
C ASP A 72 9.49 -6.86 17.21
N ASN A 73 9.10 -8.10 17.46
CA ASN A 73 7.93 -8.50 18.26
C ASN A 73 6.59 -7.92 17.79
N GLY A 74 6.57 -7.23 16.63
CA GLY A 74 5.41 -6.47 16.16
C GLY A 74 5.17 -5.16 16.92
N ASP A 75 6.12 -4.72 17.72
CA ASP A 75 6.00 -3.54 18.58
C ASP A 75 6.41 -2.27 17.84
N PHE A 76 5.56 -1.23 17.92
CA PHE A 76 5.86 0.09 17.38
C PHE A 76 5.07 1.19 18.09
N GLU A 77 5.64 2.37 18.13
CA GLU A 77 4.98 3.59 18.62
C GLU A 77 4.49 4.41 17.43
N GLU A 78 3.16 4.45 17.22
CA GLU A 78 2.55 5.27 16.16
C GLU A 78 2.56 6.75 16.54
N PHE A 79 2.90 7.62 15.60
CA PHE A 79 2.79 9.07 15.73
C PHE A 79 2.05 9.70 14.54
N GLY A 80 1.55 10.92 14.73
CA GLY A 80 0.76 11.62 13.70
C GLY A 80 -0.64 11.00 13.44
N SER A 81 -1.10 10.04 14.24
CA SER A 81 -2.39 9.36 14.08
C SER A 81 -3.62 10.28 14.20
N LYS A 82 -3.48 11.42 14.88
CA LYS A 82 -4.56 12.41 15.05
C LYS A 82 -4.78 13.31 13.82
N LEU A 83 -3.86 13.30 12.86
CA LEU A 83 -3.99 14.11 11.64
C LEU A 83 -5.06 13.49 10.74
N LYS A 84 -5.97 14.34 10.25
CA LYS A 84 -7.10 13.94 9.39
C LYS A 84 -7.23 14.89 8.22
N ALA A 85 -7.53 14.34 7.04
CA ALA A 85 -7.84 15.14 5.87
C ALA A 85 -9.11 15.98 6.08
N LYS A 86 -9.13 17.16 5.44
CA LYS A 86 -10.28 18.07 5.43
C LYS A 86 -10.67 18.37 3.99
N ASN A 87 -11.96 18.49 3.73
CA ASN A 87 -12.45 18.89 2.42
C ASN A 87 -12.36 20.41 2.22
N ILE A 88 -11.15 20.91 2.02
CA ILE A 88 -10.87 22.34 1.85
C ILE A 88 -11.50 22.87 0.55
N LEU A 89 -11.57 22.03 -0.48
CA LEU A 89 -12.05 22.41 -1.82
C LEU A 89 -13.55 22.15 -2.01
N ASN A 90 -14.26 21.68 -1.00
CA ASN A 90 -15.66 21.27 -1.09
C ASN A 90 -15.92 20.27 -2.24
N PHE A 91 -14.95 19.37 -2.47
CA PHE A 91 -15.02 18.41 -3.56
C PHE A 91 -16.18 17.44 -3.38
N LYS A 92 -16.92 17.24 -4.45
CA LYS A 92 -18.02 16.29 -4.57
C LYS A 92 -18.04 15.72 -5.98
N ASP A 93 -18.09 14.40 -6.08
CA ASP A 93 -18.45 13.67 -7.29
C ASP A 93 -19.78 12.92 -7.04
N THR A 94 -19.81 11.60 -7.14
CA THR A 94 -20.96 10.77 -6.71
C THR A 94 -21.21 10.80 -5.20
N LYS A 95 -20.15 11.07 -4.41
CA LYS A 95 -20.18 11.26 -2.95
C LYS A 95 -19.35 12.49 -2.58
N THR A 96 -19.62 13.11 -1.43
CA THR A 96 -18.73 14.15 -0.91
C THR A 96 -17.40 13.56 -0.46
N TYR A 97 -16.33 14.35 -0.47
CA TYR A 97 -15.03 13.89 0.00
C TYR A 97 -15.05 13.47 1.48
N GLU A 98 -15.82 14.16 2.33
CA GLU A 98 -16.03 13.78 3.73
C GLU A 98 -16.67 12.39 3.85
N GLN A 99 -17.63 12.07 2.99
CA GLN A 99 -18.26 10.74 3.01
C GLN A 99 -17.26 9.67 2.60
N ARG A 100 -16.43 9.94 1.59
CA ARG A 100 -15.36 9.02 1.18
C ARG A 100 -14.34 8.78 2.28
N ILE A 101 -13.94 9.83 3.03
CA ILE A 101 -13.05 9.71 4.18
C ILE A 101 -13.71 8.86 5.27
N LYS A 102 -14.98 9.10 5.61
CA LYS A 102 -15.71 8.30 6.62
C LYS A 102 -15.78 6.83 6.23
N ASP A 103 -16.10 6.55 4.97
CA ASP A 103 -16.15 5.18 4.45
C ASP A 103 -14.76 4.50 4.56
N ALA A 104 -13.67 5.21 4.21
CA ALA A 104 -12.32 4.70 4.29
C ALA A 104 -11.86 4.45 5.74
N VAL A 105 -12.17 5.37 6.67
CA VAL A 105 -11.91 5.19 8.11
C VAL A 105 -12.65 3.97 8.63
N SER A 106 -13.93 3.80 8.29
CA SER A 106 -14.72 2.64 8.71
C SER A 106 -14.16 1.33 8.18
N ALA A 107 -13.65 1.32 6.94
CA ALA A 107 -13.13 0.11 6.28
C ALA A 107 -11.72 -0.28 6.76
N THR A 108 -10.92 0.68 7.24
CA THR A 108 -9.50 0.46 7.55
C THR A 108 -9.17 0.60 9.04
N GLY A 109 -9.95 1.37 9.79
CA GLY A 109 -9.61 1.81 11.14
C GLY A 109 -8.54 2.91 11.18
N GLU A 110 -8.02 3.33 10.01
CA GLU A 110 -6.99 4.37 9.91
C GLU A 110 -7.60 5.75 9.62
N ASN A 111 -6.95 6.81 10.09
CA ASN A 111 -7.39 8.17 9.82
C ASN A 111 -6.85 8.74 8.51
N GLU A 112 -5.88 8.04 7.88
CA GLU A 112 -5.24 8.45 6.62
C GLU A 112 -4.54 7.27 5.94
N ALA A 113 -4.20 7.44 4.66
CA ALA A 113 -3.58 6.43 3.81
C ALA A 113 -2.11 6.11 4.15
N ILE A 114 -1.59 6.60 5.26
CA ILE A 114 -0.24 6.30 5.75
C ILE A 114 -0.22 6.20 7.27
N VAL A 115 0.48 5.20 7.79
CA VAL A 115 0.82 5.04 9.20
C VAL A 115 2.30 5.33 9.36
N THR A 116 2.66 6.17 10.35
CA THR A 116 4.05 6.52 10.69
C THR A 116 4.36 6.09 12.11
N ALA A 117 5.48 5.42 12.30
CA ALA A 117 5.85 4.83 13.57
C ALA A 117 7.36 4.83 13.82
N SER A 118 7.75 4.68 15.08
CA SER A 118 9.09 4.28 15.48
C SER A 118 9.07 2.86 16.03
N GLY A 119 10.16 2.13 15.81
CA GLY A 119 10.29 0.74 16.30
C GLY A 119 11.70 0.21 16.10
N LYS A 120 11.88 -1.08 16.38
CA LYS A 120 13.16 -1.76 16.19
C LYS A 120 13.09 -2.77 15.06
N LEU A 121 14.14 -2.82 14.26
CA LEU A 121 14.36 -3.83 13.23
C LEU A 121 15.65 -4.59 13.54
N ARG A 122 15.53 -5.84 14.02
CA ARG A 122 16.66 -6.65 14.46
C ARG A 122 17.59 -5.91 15.44
N GLY A 123 16.97 -5.22 16.41
CA GLY A 123 17.64 -4.42 17.43
C GLY A 123 18.04 -3.01 17.02
N ILE A 124 17.95 -2.65 15.73
CA ILE A 124 18.27 -1.31 15.24
C ILE A 124 17.03 -0.42 15.37
N ASP A 125 17.15 0.73 16.04
CA ASP A 125 16.10 1.73 16.12
C ASP A 125 15.91 2.38 14.74
N ILE A 126 14.67 2.46 14.26
CA ILE A 126 14.31 3.03 12.97
C ILE A 126 13.03 3.87 13.05
N ILE A 127 12.89 4.81 12.15
CA ILE A 127 11.61 5.42 11.81
C ILE A 127 11.06 4.71 10.58
N VAL A 128 9.76 4.41 10.60
CA VAL A 128 9.12 3.65 9.52
C VAL A 128 7.78 4.25 9.15
N ALA A 129 7.44 4.20 7.87
CA ALA A 129 6.12 4.54 7.35
C ALA A 129 5.58 3.39 6.50
N ALA A 130 4.27 3.18 6.54
CA ALA A 130 3.59 2.21 5.68
C ALA A 130 2.29 2.80 5.14
N PHE A 131 2.09 2.69 3.83
CA PHE A 131 0.86 3.12 3.19
C PHE A 131 -0.26 2.11 3.40
N GLU A 132 -1.49 2.60 3.58
CA GLU A 132 -2.73 1.81 3.63
C GLU A 132 -3.49 1.95 2.32
N PHE A 133 -3.37 0.94 1.46
CA PHE A 133 -3.99 0.98 0.13
C PHE A 133 -5.52 1.02 0.17
N ARG A 134 -6.14 0.38 1.18
CA ARG A 134 -7.61 0.38 1.31
C ARG A 134 -8.16 1.76 1.68
N PHE A 135 -7.32 2.67 2.17
CA PHE A 135 -7.71 4.06 2.41
C PHE A 135 -7.57 4.86 1.10
N LEU A 136 -8.65 5.01 0.37
CA LEU A 136 -8.73 5.79 -0.88
C LEU A 136 -7.64 5.39 -1.92
N GLY A 137 -7.36 4.07 -2.06
CA GLY A 137 -6.33 3.57 -2.96
C GLY A 137 -4.91 3.97 -2.55
N GLY A 138 -4.63 4.22 -1.29
CA GLY A 138 -3.31 4.67 -0.83
C GLY A 138 -2.93 6.06 -1.37
N SER A 139 -3.89 6.85 -1.86
CA SER A 139 -3.60 8.11 -2.54
C SER A 139 -2.99 9.16 -1.63
N MET A 140 -1.99 9.87 -2.14
CA MET A 140 -1.27 10.92 -1.43
C MET A 140 -2.05 12.23 -1.44
N GLY A 141 -2.63 12.60 -0.29
CA GLY A 141 -3.19 13.92 0.00
C GLY A 141 -2.28 14.74 0.91
N GLY A 142 -2.73 15.93 1.28
CA GLY A 142 -1.99 16.87 2.13
C GLY A 142 -1.54 16.30 3.47
N VAL A 143 -2.38 15.46 4.08
CA VAL A 143 -2.06 14.82 5.36
C VAL A 143 -1.06 13.67 5.18
N VAL A 144 -1.15 12.89 4.08
CA VAL A 144 -0.14 11.86 3.77
C VAL A 144 1.24 12.50 3.64
N GLY A 145 1.36 13.56 2.83
CA GLY A 145 2.62 14.29 2.70
C GLY A 145 3.11 14.88 4.01
N THR A 146 2.20 15.38 4.84
CA THR A 146 2.55 15.92 6.18
C THR A 146 3.07 14.82 7.11
N LYS A 147 2.40 13.66 7.19
CA LYS A 147 2.86 12.53 8.02
C LYS A 147 4.20 11.99 7.54
N PHE A 148 4.42 11.93 6.21
CA PHE A 148 5.71 11.54 5.66
C PHE A 148 6.82 12.51 6.08
N VAL A 149 6.60 13.82 5.97
CA VAL A 149 7.56 14.83 6.42
C VAL A 149 7.84 14.74 7.91
N LEU A 150 6.80 14.56 8.74
CA LEU A 150 6.98 14.34 10.18
C LEU A 150 7.84 13.10 10.49
N ALA A 151 7.71 12.03 9.70
CA ALA A 151 8.55 10.85 9.85
C ALA A 151 10.01 11.14 9.51
N VAL A 152 10.25 11.89 8.42
CA VAL A 152 11.60 12.34 8.05
C VAL A 152 12.20 13.27 9.11
N GLU A 153 11.46 14.25 9.58
CA GLU A 153 11.91 15.18 10.62
C GLU A 153 12.23 14.45 11.94
N ARG A 154 11.40 13.45 12.29
CA ARG A 154 11.66 12.60 13.46
C ARG A 154 12.91 11.74 13.26
N ALA A 155 13.12 11.18 12.06
CA ALA A 155 14.33 10.44 11.73
C ALA A 155 15.59 11.30 11.90
N ILE A 156 15.54 12.55 11.43
CA ILE A 156 16.64 13.53 11.59
C ILE A 156 16.87 13.86 13.06
N SER A 157 15.82 14.23 13.80
CA SER A 157 15.93 14.65 15.21
C SER A 157 16.39 13.55 16.14
N GLU A 158 15.99 12.31 15.88
CA GLU A 158 16.38 11.14 16.65
C GLU A 158 17.62 10.42 16.08
N HIS A 159 18.18 10.93 14.99
CA HIS A 159 19.32 10.36 14.27
C HIS A 159 19.11 8.88 13.94
N LYS A 160 17.99 8.55 13.29
CA LYS A 160 17.58 7.16 12.96
C LYS A 160 17.41 6.97 11.46
N PRO A 161 17.71 5.79 10.91
CA PRO A 161 17.38 5.42 9.53
C PRO A 161 15.87 5.52 9.28
N PHE A 162 15.49 5.83 8.05
CA PHE A 162 14.09 5.89 7.63
C PHE A 162 13.77 4.79 6.60
N VAL A 163 12.63 4.09 6.80
CA VAL A 163 12.11 3.06 5.90
C VAL A 163 10.67 3.38 5.54
N CYS A 164 10.31 3.31 4.27
CA CYS A 164 8.93 3.52 3.84
C CYS A 164 8.43 2.38 2.96
N PHE A 165 7.32 1.77 3.36
CA PHE A 165 6.54 0.85 2.53
C PHE A 165 5.51 1.64 1.74
N SER A 166 5.70 1.72 0.43
CA SER A 166 4.86 2.53 -0.45
C SER A 166 3.93 1.65 -1.29
N THR A 167 2.64 1.98 -1.29
CA THR A 167 1.62 1.47 -2.21
C THR A 167 0.59 2.54 -2.45
N SER A 168 0.28 2.87 -3.72
CA SER A 168 -0.58 4.02 -4.01
C SER A 168 -1.10 4.03 -5.43
N GLY A 169 -2.33 4.51 -5.60
CA GLY A 169 -2.87 4.91 -6.90
C GLY A 169 -2.36 6.28 -7.39
N GLY A 170 -1.58 7.02 -6.59
CA GLY A 170 -1.01 8.30 -6.96
C GLY A 170 -1.48 9.49 -6.12
N ALA A 171 -1.47 10.70 -6.69
CA ALA A 171 -1.94 11.91 -6.03
C ALA A 171 -3.47 11.87 -5.82
N ARG A 172 -3.93 12.33 -4.67
CA ARG A 172 -5.36 12.32 -4.30
C ARG A 172 -6.14 13.36 -5.10
N MET A 173 -6.98 12.90 -6.00
CA MET A 173 -7.75 13.74 -6.91
C MET A 173 -8.65 14.74 -6.17
N GLN A 174 -9.26 14.35 -5.06
CA GLN A 174 -10.16 15.17 -4.25
C GLN A 174 -9.50 16.39 -3.63
N GLU A 175 -8.18 16.42 -3.57
CA GLU A 175 -7.40 17.53 -3.04
C GLU A 175 -6.67 18.34 -4.13
N SER A 176 -6.87 17.97 -5.41
CA SER A 176 -6.36 18.72 -6.58
C SER A 176 -4.89 19.12 -6.43
N MET A 177 -4.56 20.42 -6.63
CA MET A 177 -3.21 20.95 -6.56
C MET A 177 -2.54 20.72 -5.19
N ILE A 178 -3.31 20.66 -4.09
CA ILE A 178 -2.76 20.37 -2.76
C ILE A 178 -2.07 19.02 -2.74
N SER A 179 -2.67 17.99 -3.36
CA SER A 179 -2.06 16.66 -3.44
C SER A 179 -0.81 16.64 -4.33
N LEU A 180 -0.80 17.38 -5.45
CA LEU A 180 0.38 17.49 -6.32
C LEU A 180 1.56 18.16 -5.62
N MET A 181 1.32 19.19 -4.82
CA MET A 181 2.35 19.88 -4.06
C MET A 181 3.02 19.00 -2.98
N GLN A 182 2.39 17.87 -2.62
CA GLN A 182 3.02 16.93 -1.69
C GLN A 182 4.25 16.24 -2.31
N MET A 183 4.31 16.11 -3.62
CA MET A 183 5.48 15.57 -4.31
C MET A 183 6.73 16.41 -4.02
N ALA A 184 6.65 17.71 -4.24
CA ALA A 184 7.73 18.64 -3.92
C ALA A 184 8.06 18.68 -2.42
N LYS A 185 7.02 18.67 -1.57
CA LYS A 185 7.16 18.71 -0.11
C LYS A 185 7.90 17.48 0.43
N THR A 186 7.56 16.27 -0.04
CA THR A 186 8.22 15.03 0.38
C THR A 186 9.63 14.91 -0.16
N ALA A 187 9.88 15.35 -1.42
CA ALA A 187 11.21 15.38 -2.00
C ALA A 187 12.15 16.34 -1.24
N ALA A 188 11.67 17.54 -0.89
CA ALA A 188 12.43 18.48 -0.09
C ALA A 188 12.75 17.97 1.33
N ALA A 189 11.87 17.18 1.93
CA ALA A 189 12.14 16.54 3.21
C ALA A 189 13.23 15.46 3.09
N LEU A 190 13.18 14.65 2.03
CA LEU A 190 14.22 13.63 1.77
C LEU A 190 15.59 14.25 1.52
N GLU A 191 15.68 15.43 0.88
CA GLU A 191 16.96 16.11 0.74
C GLU A 191 17.55 16.49 2.10
N LYS A 192 16.74 16.97 3.04
CA LYS A 192 17.21 17.24 4.41
C LYS A 192 17.69 15.96 5.14
N LEU A 193 17.03 14.83 4.89
CA LEU A 193 17.45 13.54 5.44
C LEU A 193 18.83 13.13 4.91
N LYS A 194 19.04 13.34 3.61
CA LYS A 194 20.32 13.10 2.94
C LYS A 194 21.43 14.02 3.45
N GLU A 195 21.14 15.31 3.64
CA GLU A 195 22.06 16.27 4.28
C GLU A 195 22.47 15.82 5.69
N ALA A 196 21.52 15.23 6.44
CA ALA A 196 21.77 14.63 7.75
C ALA A 196 22.53 13.28 7.68
N LYS A 197 22.84 12.79 6.47
CA LYS A 197 23.54 11.51 6.22
C LYS A 197 22.84 10.29 6.81
N LEU A 198 21.51 10.32 6.82
CA LEU A 198 20.67 9.22 7.28
C LEU A 198 20.08 8.47 6.09
N PRO A 199 20.19 7.13 6.05
CA PRO A 199 19.70 6.36 4.91
C PRO A 199 18.17 6.33 4.85
N TYR A 200 17.67 6.49 3.63
CA TYR A 200 16.27 6.24 3.27
C TYR A 200 16.16 4.97 2.43
N ILE A 201 15.45 3.96 2.94
CA ILE A 201 15.16 2.74 2.20
C ILE A 201 13.70 2.77 1.77
N SER A 202 13.47 2.83 0.47
CA SER A 202 12.13 2.74 -0.11
C SER A 202 11.79 1.30 -0.45
N ILE A 203 10.64 0.81 0.01
CA ILE A 203 10.14 -0.53 -0.27
C ILE A 203 8.81 -0.40 -1.00
N MET A 204 8.82 -0.78 -2.27
CA MET A 204 7.67 -0.68 -3.15
C MET A 204 6.86 -1.97 -3.13
N ILE A 205 5.56 -1.85 -2.85
CA ILE A 205 4.60 -2.94 -2.80
C ILE A 205 3.44 -2.68 -3.77
N ASP A 206 2.84 -3.76 -4.28
CA ASP A 206 1.79 -3.70 -5.31
C ASP A 206 0.52 -2.97 -4.89
N PRO A 207 0.02 -2.01 -5.70
CA PRO A 207 0.66 -1.30 -6.80
C PRO A 207 1.18 0.10 -6.39
N ILE A 208 2.07 0.70 -7.17
CA ILE A 208 2.46 2.11 -6.99
C ILE A 208 2.35 2.86 -8.31
N TYR A 209 1.65 3.99 -8.31
CA TYR A 209 1.47 4.82 -9.49
C TYR A 209 1.54 6.32 -9.20
N GLY A 210 1.64 7.10 -10.26
CA GLY A 210 1.47 8.54 -10.31
C GLY A 210 2.42 9.34 -9.43
N GLY A 211 1.87 10.30 -8.67
CA GLY A 211 2.68 11.21 -7.87
C GLY A 211 3.50 10.56 -6.76
N VAL A 212 3.10 9.39 -6.26
CA VAL A 212 3.86 8.68 -5.22
C VAL A 212 5.08 8.00 -5.82
N SER A 213 4.94 7.32 -6.97
CA SER A 213 6.10 6.76 -7.68
C SER A 213 7.07 7.85 -8.14
N ALA A 214 6.53 8.94 -8.71
CA ALA A 214 7.34 10.06 -9.21
C ALA A 214 7.93 10.97 -8.10
N SER A 215 7.79 10.61 -6.85
CA SER A 215 8.36 11.34 -5.72
C SER A 215 8.95 10.39 -4.69
N LEU A 216 8.37 10.30 -3.51
CA LEU A 216 8.94 9.60 -2.36
C LEU A 216 9.30 8.13 -2.60
N ALA A 217 8.58 7.40 -3.47
CA ALA A 217 8.82 5.98 -3.65
C ALA A 217 10.09 5.65 -4.48
N MET A 218 10.49 6.54 -5.40
CA MET A 218 11.67 6.35 -6.25
C MET A 218 12.88 7.21 -5.82
N LEU A 219 12.79 7.87 -4.67
CA LEU A 219 13.85 8.72 -4.12
C LEU A 219 14.61 8.05 -2.96
N GLY A 220 14.52 6.74 -2.80
CA GLY A 220 15.30 5.99 -1.83
C GLY A 220 16.79 5.99 -2.18
N ASP A 221 17.65 5.98 -1.17
CA ASP A 221 19.07 5.62 -1.37
C ASP A 221 19.20 4.18 -1.85
N ILE A 222 18.23 3.35 -1.44
CA ILE A 222 18.01 2.00 -1.98
C ILE A 222 16.51 1.81 -2.24
N ASN A 223 16.18 1.44 -3.47
CA ASN A 223 14.83 1.18 -3.96
C ASN A 223 14.59 -0.33 -4.07
N ILE A 224 13.80 -0.88 -3.17
CA ILE A 224 13.45 -2.30 -3.11
C ILE A 224 12.03 -2.48 -3.60
N ALA A 225 11.73 -3.55 -4.34
CA ALA A 225 10.36 -3.96 -4.62
C ALA A 225 10.06 -5.38 -4.12
N GLU A 226 8.80 -5.66 -3.73
CA GLU A 226 8.33 -7.04 -3.57
C GLU A 226 8.21 -7.71 -4.95
N PRO A 227 8.37 -9.06 -5.07
CA PRO A 227 8.18 -9.78 -6.32
C PRO A 227 6.83 -9.49 -6.97
N GLY A 228 6.82 -9.26 -8.28
CA GLY A 228 5.62 -9.01 -9.08
C GLY A 228 4.92 -7.68 -8.80
N ALA A 229 5.46 -6.80 -7.97
CA ALA A 229 4.85 -5.51 -7.68
C ALA A 229 4.80 -4.63 -8.95
N LEU A 230 3.64 -4.03 -9.18
CA LEU A 230 3.43 -3.09 -10.29
C LEU A 230 3.85 -1.69 -9.85
N VAL A 231 4.87 -1.14 -10.50
CA VAL A 231 5.40 0.19 -10.22
C VAL A 231 5.52 0.98 -11.52
N GLY A 232 4.84 2.10 -11.62
CA GLY A 232 4.85 2.94 -12.80
C GLY A 232 4.36 4.36 -12.52
N PHE A 233 4.33 5.21 -13.53
CA PHE A 233 3.70 6.53 -13.41
C PHE A 233 2.24 6.46 -13.85
N ALA A 234 1.98 6.09 -15.10
CA ALA A 234 0.65 5.85 -15.62
C ALA A 234 0.38 4.34 -15.67
N GLY A 235 -0.86 3.93 -15.38
CA GLY A 235 -1.25 2.53 -15.53
C GLY A 235 -1.15 2.05 -16.98
N ARG A 236 -0.85 0.75 -17.18
CA ARG A 236 -0.70 0.09 -18.48
C ARG A 236 -1.80 0.50 -19.49
N ARG A 237 -3.06 0.37 -19.08
CA ARG A 237 -4.22 0.72 -19.94
C ARG A 237 -4.17 2.17 -20.44
N VAL A 238 -3.77 3.10 -19.59
CA VAL A 238 -3.67 4.52 -19.96
C VAL A 238 -2.59 4.72 -21.02
N ILE A 239 -1.44 4.07 -20.87
CA ILE A 239 -0.34 4.14 -21.82
C ILE A 239 -0.77 3.55 -23.17
N GLU A 240 -1.29 2.33 -23.19
CA GLU A 240 -1.74 1.64 -24.40
C GLU A 240 -2.78 2.46 -25.18
N GLN A 241 -3.75 3.06 -24.48
CA GLN A 241 -4.78 3.89 -25.11
C GLN A 241 -4.26 5.24 -25.63
N THR A 242 -3.27 5.83 -24.94
CA THR A 242 -2.74 7.16 -25.27
C THR A 242 -1.70 7.08 -26.39
N VAL A 243 -0.78 6.12 -26.29
CA VAL A 243 0.35 5.98 -27.23
C VAL A 243 0.01 5.00 -28.37
N ARG A 244 -1.05 4.19 -28.19
CA ARG A 244 -1.51 3.17 -29.17
C ARG A 244 -0.43 2.14 -29.46
N VAL A 245 0.19 1.60 -28.41
CA VAL A 245 1.20 0.53 -28.48
C VAL A 245 0.76 -0.64 -27.62
N ASP A 246 1.16 -1.84 -28.03
CA ASP A 246 1.04 -3.03 -27.19
C ASP A 246 2.25 -3.09 -26.26
N LEU A 247 1.99 -3.26 -24.97
CA LEU A 247 3.04 -3.33 -23.96
C LEU A 247 3.35 -4.79 -23.61
N PRO A 248 4.60 -5.14 -23.30
CA PRO A 248 4.97 -6.48 -22.82
C PRO A 248 4.15 -6.89 -21.58
N ASP A 249 3.93 -8.20 -21.40
CA ASP A 249 3.12 -8.71 -20.28
C ASP A 249 3.72 -8.42 -18.90
N ASN A 250 5.05 -8.30 -18.83
CA ASN A 250 5.80 -7.97 -17.61
C ASN A 250 6.02 -6.46 -17.44
N PHE A 251 5.50 -5.61 -18.34
CA PHE A 251 5.69 -4.16 -18.28
C PHE A 251 5.26 -3.60 -16.92
N GLN A 252 6.11 -2.77 -16.31
CA GLN A 252 5.96 -2.18 -14.98
C GLN A 252 5.99 -3.17 -13.80
N LYS A 253 6.21 -4.47 -14.01
CA LYS A 253 6.50 -5.37 -12.89
C LYS A 253 7.88 -5.12 -12.33
N SER A 254 8.08 -5.44 -11.06
CA SER A 254 9.38 -5.29 -10.38
C SER A 254 10.53 -5.96 -11.13
N GLU A 255 10.30 -7.12 -11.75
CA GLU A 255 11.28 -7.85 -12.57
C GLU A 255 11.72 -7.02 -13.78
N PHE A 256 10.75 -6.45 -14.50
CA PHE A 256 11.02 -5.56 -15.63
C PHE A 256 11.81 -4.31 -15.19
N LEU A 257 11.45 -3.73 -14.06
CA LEU A 257 12.11 -2.54 -13.53
C LEU A 257 13.56 -2.82 -13.10
N LEU A 258 13.80 -4.00 -12.52
CA LEU A 258 15.14 -4.42 -12.15
C LEU A 258 16.03 -4.61 -13.37
N GLU A 259 15.53 -5.27 -14.42
CA GLU A 259 16.23 -5.46 -15.69
C GLU A 259 16.62 -4.13 -16.37
N HIS A 260 15.78 -3.10 -16.18
CA HIS A 260 16.00 -1.76 -16.74
C HIS A 260 16.73 -0.81 -15.78
N GLY A 261 17.17 -1.27 -14.63
CA GLY A 261 17.94 -0.47 -13.67
C GLY A 261 17.11 0.62 -12.96
N ALA A 262 15.78 0.51 -12.96
CA ALA A 262 14.91 1.48 -12.30
C ALA A 262 14.79 1.22 -10.79
N ILE A 263 15.08 0.02 -10.33
CA ILE A 263 15.16 -0.37 -8.90
C ILE A 263 16.43 -1.15 -8.63
N ASP A 264 16.86 -1.21 -7.36
CA ASP A 264 18.12 -1.82 -6.97
C ASP A 264 17.99 -3.32 -6.68
N MET A 265 16.84 -3.76 -6.17
CA MET A 265 16.63 -5.17 -5.87
C MET A 265 15.14 -5.55 -5.72
N ILE A 266 14.88 -6.84 -5.93
CA ILE A 266 13.61 -7.49 -5.59
C ILE A 266 13.84 -8.36 -4.37
N VAL A 267 13.03 -8.16 -3.32
CA VAL A 267 13.17 -8.90 -2.07
C VAL A 267 11.83 -9.49 -1.63
N PRO A 268 11.71 -10.82 -1.55
CA PRO A 268 10.53 -11.47 -0.99
C PRO A 268 10.25 -11.03 0.44
N ARG A 269 8.97 -10.91 0.81
CA ARG A 269 8.52 -10.41 2.11
C ARG A 269 9.21 -11.08 3.31
N ALA A 270 9.39 -12.40 3.25
CA ALA A 270 10.06 -13.16 4.30
C ALA A 270 11.53 -12.75 4.53
N GLN A 271 12.17 -12.18 3.49
CA GLN A 271 13.57 -11.78 3.54
C GLN A 271 13.77 -10.27 3.81
N LEU A 272 12.69 -9.47 3.76
CA LEU A 272 12.78 -8.01 3.91
C LEU A 272 13.46 -7.60 5.23
N ARG A 273 13.07 -8.20 6.37
CA ARG A 273 13.64 -7.86 7.68
C ARG A 273 15.16 -8.04 7.70
N SER A 274 15.65 -9.18 7.25
CA SER A 274 17.08 -9.49 7.25
C SER A 274 17.86 -8.64 6.25
N THR A 275 17.28 -8.41 5.07
CA THR A 275 17.93 -7.62 4.01
C THR A 275 18.03 -6.16 4.41
N VAL A 276 16.94 -5.55 4.86
CA VAL A 276 16.91 -4.13 5.24
C VAL A 276 17.81 -3.88 6.46
N ALA A 277 17.77 -4.73 7.49
CA ALA A 277 18.67 -4.57 8.63
C ALA A 277 20.16 -4.65 8.22
N ARG A 278 20.52 -5.56 7.30
CA ARG A 278 21.87 -5.66 6.76
C ARG A 278 22.29 -4.42 5.96
N LEU A 279 21.37 -3.85 5.17
CA LEU A 279 21.63 -2.63 4.42
C LEU A 279 21.84 -1.46 5.38
N ILE A 280 20.95 -1.28 6.35
CA ILE A 280 21.09 -0.24 7.36
C ILE A 280 22.41 -0.37 8.11
N SER A 281 22.79 -1.57 8.56
CA SER A 281 24.05 -1.77 9.29
C SER A 281 25.32 -1.42 8.50
N LYS A 282 25.24 -1.39 7.16
CA LYS A 282 26.33 -0.97 6.28
C LYS A 282 26.35 0.52 5.97
N LEU A 283 25.16 1.11 5.82
CA LEU A 283 24.97 2.52 5.45
C LEU A 283 24.98 3.45 6.65
N TYR A 284 24.60 2.94 7.80
CA TYR A 284 24.42 3.69 9.03
C TYR A 284 25.25 3.08 10.16
N LYS A 285 26.16 3.88 10.70
CA LYS A 285 26.91 3.52 11.92
C LYS A 285 26.29 4.30 13.08
N ASN A 286 25.76 3.58 14.08
CA ASN A 286 25.48 4.21 15.37
C ASN A 286 26.80 4.77 15.90
N SER A 287 26.89 6.09 15.96
CA SER A 287 28.02 6.79 16.60
C SER A 287 27.88 6.71 18.12
#